data_5b8c3ab8a573d1a1c27074664ffd4ae6
#
_entry.id   5b8c3ab8a573d1a1c27074664ffd4ae6
#
_cell.length_a   1.000
_cell.length_b   1.000
_cell.length_c   1.000
_cell.angle_alpha   90.00
_cell.angle_beta   90.00
_cell.angle_gamma   90.00
#
_symmetry.space_group_name_H-M   'P 1'
#
loop_
_entity.id
_entity.type
_entity.pdbx_description
1 polymer ?
#
loop_
_entity_poly.entity_id
_entity_poly.type
_entity_poly.pdbx_seq_one_letter_code
_entity_poly.pdbx_strand_id
1 'polypeptide(L)'
;MKGVHKAPLGEDNIEERMRTFLDTQQDETHVLINALVGHFIFEYTHPFYDGNGRMGRFLLAFKALEVLSPPTSMSLSHQFSLQRKKYYAAFVETENAMNYGEGTFFLKAILEMLIDAQNDLETSLDQKHSQLRSLQEVLSSVNRDEYERDLLFLAAQAFLFSPDLPFPLKEAVSAMGRSWNTVRPVAERLEAEGLI
;
A
#
# COMPACT_ATOMS: atom_id res chain seq x y z
N MET A 1 -7.92 -23.49 -22.38
CA MET A 1 -8.38 -22.22 -22.98
C MET A 1 -8.47 -21.21 -21.85
N LYS A 2 -7.79 -20.07 -21.95
CA LYS A 2 -7.95 -18.96 -20.99
C LYS A 2 -9.36 -18.42 -21.19
N GLY A 3 -10.24 -18.56 -20.20
CA GLY A 3 -11.51 -17.86 -20.21
C GLY A 3 -11.22 -16.35 -20.25
N VAL A 4 -11.50 -15.73 -21.37
CA VAL A 4 -11.44 -14.28 -21.49
C VAL A 4 -12.71 -13.78 -20.84
N HIS A 5 -12.58 -13.03 -19.75
CA HIS A 5 -13.69 -12.31 -19.14
C HIS A 5 -14.41 -11.51 -20.24
N LYS A 6 -15.73 -11.63 -20.31
CA LYS A 6 -16.56 -10.85 -21.22
C LYS A 6 -17.36 -9.86 -20.39
N ALA A 7 -17.00 -8.60 -20.49
CA ALA A 7 -17.78 -7.53 -19.89
C ALA A 7 -19.25 -7.58 -20.37
N PRO A 8 -20.22 -7.17 -19.53
CA PRO A 8 -21.62 -7.10 -19.94
C PRO A 8 -21.76 -6.14 -21.12
N LEU A 9 -22.60 -6.50 -22.08
CA LEU A 9 -22.92 -5.65 -23.23
C LEU A 9 -24.13 -4.79 -22.90
N GLY A 10 -24.09 -3.53 -23.33
CA GLY A 10 -25.20 -2.57 -23.19
C GLY A 10 -25.06 -1.64 -22.01
N GLU A 11 -25.39 -0.38 -22.24
CA GLU A 11 -25.29 0.71 -21.26
C GLU A 11 -26.15 0.44 -20.02
N ASP A 12 -27.40 -0.01 -20.23
CA ASP A 12 -28.35 -0.32 -19.14
C ASP A 12 -27.78 -1.38 -18.17
N ASN A 13 -27.14 -2.43 -18.68
CA ASN A 13 -26.55 -3.48 -17.87
C ASN A 13 -25.35 -2.96 -17.06
N ILE A 14 -24.54 -2.09 -17.66
CA ILE A 14 -23.40 -1.45 -16.97
C ILE A 14 -23.93 -0.54 -15.86
N GLU A 15 -24.95 0.28 -16.15
CA GLU A 15 -25.54 1.19 -15.18
C GLU A 15 -26.15 0.44 -14.00
N GLU A 16 -26.94 -0.60 -14.22
CA GLU A 16 -27.53 -1.42 -13.16
C GLU A 16 -26.47 -2.01 -12.22
N ARG A 17 -25.41 -2.58 -12.79
CA ARG A 17 -24.30 -3.16 -12.00
C ARG A 17 -23.50 -2.10 -11.25
N MET A 18 -23.30 -0.93 -11.84
CA MET A 18 -22.64 0.17 -11.15
C MET A 18 -23.51 0.74 -10.03
N ARG A 19 -24.85 0.74 -10.14
CA ARG A 19 -25.75 1.04 -9.02
C ARG A 19 -25.58 0.02 -7.90
N THR A 20 -25.58 -1.27 -8.20
CA THR A 20 -25.32 -2.34 -7.21
C THR A 20 -23.94 -2.16 -6.54
N PHE A 21 -22.92 -1.81 -7.30
CA PHE A 21 -21.61 -1.46 -6.73
C PHE A 21 -21.70 -0.31 -5.73
N LEU A 22 -22.36 0.79 -6.07
CA LEU A 22 -22.51 1.95 -5.19
C LEU A 22 -23.30 1.61 -3.93
N ASP A 23 -24.40 0.85 -4.05
CA ASP A 23 -25.20 0.40 -2.91
C ASP A 23 -24.37 -0.46 -1.94
N THR A 24 -23.53 -1.37 -2.48
CA THR A 24 -22.61 -2.18 -1.66
C THR A 24 -21.59 -1.31 -0.93
N GLN A 25 -21.12 -0.21 -1.54
CA GLN A 25 -20.17 0.69 -0.89
C GLN A 25 -20.79 1.58 0.20
N GLN A 26 -22.11 1.77 0.20
CA GLN A 26 -22.85 2.55 1.20
C GLN A 26 -23.19 1.74 2.45
N ASP A 27 -23.18 0.40 2.37
CA ASP A 27 -23.43 -0.47 3.52
C ASP A 27 -22.23 -0.47 4.47
N GLU A 28 -22.43 0.05 5.69
CA GLU A 28 -21.43 0.17 6.75
C GLU A 28 -21.33 -1.06 7.66
N THR A 29 -22.18 -2.08 7.46
CA THR A 29 -22.27 -3.24 8.39
C THR A 29 -21.04 -4.14 8.33
N HIS A 30 -20.44 -4.31 7.15
CA HIS A 30 -19.29 -5.19 6.93
C HIS A 30 -18.32 -4.55 5.93
N VAL A 31 -17.79 -3.38 6.27
CA VAL A 31 -17.03 -2.50 5.38
C VAL A 31 -15.99 -3.24 4.54
N LEU A 32 -15.15 -4.09 5.16
CA LEU A 32 -14.13 -4.83 4.42
C LEU A 32 -14.74 -5.82 3.42
N ILE A 33 -15.75 -6.58 3.83
CA ILE A 33 -16.43 -7.54 2.95
C ILE A 33 -17.11 -6.79 1.79
N ASN A 34 -17.78 -5.69 2.08
CA ASN A 34 -18.44 -4.86 1.08
C ASN A 34 -17.44 -4.23 0.10
N ALA A 35 -16.26 -3.82 0.58
CA ALA A 35 -15.17 -3.37 -0.28
C ALA A 35 -14.71 -4.48 -1.26
N LEU A 36 -14.58 -5.73 -0.78
CA LEU A 36 -14.16 -6.87 -1.60
C LEU A 36 -15.26 -7.28 -2.59
N VAL A 37 -16.52 -7.31 -2.17
CA VAL A 37 -17.67 -7.58 -3.05
C VAL A 37 -17.78 -6.50 -4.12
N GLY A 38 -17.67 -5.24 -3.73
CA GLY A 38 -17.64 -4.12 -4.67
C GLY A 38 -16.49 -4.21 -5.66
N HIS A 39 -15.31 -4.60 -5.21
CA HIS A 39 -14.17 -4.83 -6.09
C HIS A 39 -14.47 -5.91 -7.14
N PHE A 40 -15.09 -7.03 -6.73
CA PHE A 40 -15.53 -8.05 -7.67
C PHE A 40 -16.54 -7.50 -8.68
N ILE A 41 -17.59 -6.81 -8.21
CA ILE A 41 -18.64 -6.24 -9.08
C ILE A 41 -18.03 -5.27 -10.08
N PHE A 42 -17.13 -4.39 -9.65
CA PHE A 42 -16.48 -3.39 -10.52
C PHE A 42 -15.62 -4.05 -11.61
N GLU A 43 -14.74 -4.97 -11.22
CA GLU A 43 -13.86 -5.67 -12.16
C GLU A 43 -14.66 -6.56 -13.12
N TYR A 44 -15.75 -7.19 -12.65
CA TYR A 44 -16.65 -7.98 -13.47
C TYR A 44 -17.47 -7.12 -14.45
N THR A 45 -17.88 -5.92 -14.04
CA THR A 45 -18.63 -4.99 -14.90
C THR A 45 -17.75 -4.38 -15.98
N HIS A 46 -16.49 -4.07 -15.66
CA HIS A 46 -15.53 -3.47 -16.58
C HIS A 46 -16.06 -2.20 -17.26
N PRO A 47 -16.50 -1.18 -16.49
CA PRO A 47 -17.30 -0.07 -17.02
C PRO A 47 -16.56 0.87 -17.97
N PHE A 48 -15.24 0.84 -18.02
CA PHE A 48 -14.42 1.72 -18.86
C PHE A 48 -13.75 0.97 -20.00
N TYR A 49 -13.40 1.69 -21.06
CA TYR A 49 -12.63 1.14 -22.18
C TYR A 49 -11.21 0.73 -21.81
N ASP A 50 -10.58 1.44 -20.83
CA ASP A 50 -9.25 1.13 -20.29
C ASP A 50 -9.15 1.56 -18.83
N GLY A 51 -8.19 0.98 -18.12
CA GLY A 51 -7.85 1.34 -16.74
C GLY A 51 -8.74 0.72 -15.66
N ASN A 52 -9.68 -0.18 -16.00
CA ASN A 52 -10.57 -0.81 -15.02
C ASN A 52 -9.79 -1.44 -13.85
N GLY A 53 -8.80 -2.27 -14.11
CA GLY A 53 -8.02 -2.92 -13.06
C GLY A 53 -7.27 -1.93 -12.14
N ARG A 54 -6.81 -0.79 -12.66
CA ARG A 54 -6.20 0.27 -11.83
C ARG A 54 -7.24 0.97 -10.97
N MET A 55 -8.37 1.31 -11.57
CA MET A 55 -9.48 1.96 -10.88
C MET A 55 -10.08 1.03 -9.83
N GLY A 56 -10.35 -0.24 -10.16
CA GLY A 56 -10.92 -1.21 -9.22
C GLY A 56 -10.02 -1.42 -7.98
N ARG A 57 -8.70 -1.56 -8.17
CA ARG A 57 -7.76 -1.65 -7.06
C ARG A 57 -7.67 -0.36 -6.24
N PHE A 58 -7.74 0.80 -6.88
CA PHE A 58 -7.78 2.09 -6.19
C PHE A 58 -9.05 2.21 -5.33
N LEU A 59 -10.23 1.90 -5.89
CA LEU A 59 -11.50 1.96 -5.17
C LEU A 59 -11.53 0.98 -3.99
N LEU A 60 -11.00 -0.23 -4.17
CA LEU A 60 -10.86 -1.20 -3.09
C LEU A 60 -9.96 -0.64 -1.97
N ALA A 61 -8.76 -0.15 -2.30
CA ALA A 61 -7.85 0.39 -1.31
C ALA A 61 -8.45 1.60 -0.59
N PHE A 62 -9.14 2.48 -1.33
CA PHE A 62 -9.79 3.66 -0.77
C PHE A 62 -10.90 3.29 0.23
N LYS A 63 -11.78 2.34 -0.12
CA LYS A 63 -12.83 1.87 0.80
C LYS A 63 -12.25 1.11 1.99
N ALA A 64 -11.22 0.31 1.78
CA ALA A 64 -10.53 -0.42 2.85
C ALA A 64 -9.88 0.49 3.91
N LEU A 65 -9.54 1.76 3.56
CA LEU A 65 -9.01 2.75 4.51
C LEU A 65 -9.97 3.05 5.68
N GLU A 66 -11.27 2.77 5.55
CA GLU A 66 -12.22 2.96 6.64
C GLU A 66 -11.98 1.99 7.81
N VAL A 67 -11.33 0.85 7.56
CA VAL A 67 -11.12 -0.23 8.56
C VAL A 67 -9.68 -0.73 8.63
N LEU A 68 -8.84 -0.39 7.67
CA LEU A 68 -7.44 -0.79 7.63
C LEU A 68 -6.50 0.42 7.69
N SER A 69 -5.27 0.20 8.15
CA SER A 69 -4.24 1.23 8.09
C SER A 69 -3.89 1.61 6.66
N PRO A 70 -3.49 2.87 6.38
CA PRO A 70 -3.09 3.29 5.04
C PRO A 70 -2.00 2.40 4.41
N PRO A 71 -0.92 2.02 5.10
CA PRO A 71 0.08 1.11 4.53
C PRO A 71 -0.49 -0.24 4.14
N THR A 72 -1.38 -0.83 4.97
CA THR A 72 -2.04 -2.11 4.68
C THR A 72 -2.94 -2.01 3.45
N SER A 73 -3.78 -0.97 3.37
CA SER A 73 -4.69 -0.77 2.24
C SER A 73 -3.93 -0.59 0.91
N MET A 74 -2.83 0.15 0.94
CA MET A 74 -2.00 0.39 -0.25
C MET A 74 -1.22 -0.86 -0.68
N SER A 75 -0.79 -1.72 0.26
CA SER A 75 -0.03 -2.93 -0.04
C SER A 75 -0.85 -4.02 -0.76
N LEU A 76 -2.19 -3.96 -0.69
CA LEU A 76 -3.07 -4.90 -1.42
C LEU A 76 -2.78 -4.93 -2.93
N SER A 77 -2.59 -3.77 -3.57
CA SER A 77 -2.30 -3.71 -5.00
C SER A 77 -0.96 -4.36 -5.35
N HIS A 78 0.02 -4.27 -4.46
CA HIS A 78 1.30 -4.96 -4.60
C HIS A 78 1.13 -6.48 -4.49
N GLN A 79 0.38 -6.97 -3.49
CA GLN A 79 0.11 -8.39 -3.30
C GLN A 79 -0.65 -9.00 -4.49
N PHE A 80 -1.62 -8.29 -5.08
CA PHE A 80 -2.28 -8.74 -6.29
C PHE A 80 -1.31 -8.91 -7.47
N SER A 81 -0.27 -8.08 -7.54
CA SER A 81 0.77 -8.19 -8.55
C SER A 81 1.70 -9.38 -8.29
N LEU A 82 2.08 -9.63 -7.04
CA LEU A 82 2.90 -10.78 -6.63
C LEU A 82 2.16 -12.10 -6.82
N GLN A 83 0.89 -12.16 -6.41
CA GLN A 83 0.05 -13.36 -6.47
C GLN A 83 -0.90 -13.34 -7.67
N ARG A 84 -0.47 -12.76 -8.78
CA ARG A 84 -1.30 -12.50 -9.97
C ARG A 84 -2.11 -13.72 -10.43
N LYS A 85 -1.51 -14.91 -10.42
CA LYS A 85 -2.21 -16.14 -10.86
C LYS A 85 -3.36 -16.49 -9.92
N LYS A 86 -3.17 -16.41 -8.60
CA LYS A 86 -4.19 -16.67 -7.58
C LYS A 86 -5.32 -15.64 -7.66
N TYR A 87 -4.94 -14.36 -7.80
CA TYR A 87 -5.90 -13.27 -7.97
C TYR A 87 -6.84 -13.47 -9.15
N TYR A 88 -6.32 -13.74 -10.36
CA TYR A 88 -7.18 -13.99 -11.52
C TYR A 88 -7.92 -15.33 -11.44
N ALA A 89 -7.36 -16.36 -10.82
CA ALA A 89 -8.07 -17.63 -10.64
C ALA A 89 -9.32 -17.45 -9.76
N ALA A 90 -9.28 -16.59 -8.74
CA ALA A 90 -10.43 -16.31 -7.89
C ALA A 90 -11.61 -15.70 -8.69
N PHE A 91 -11.34 -14.80 -9.63
CA PHE A 91 -12.38 -14.29 -10.54
C PHE A 91 -12.94 -15.39 -11.44
N VAL A 92 -12.08 -16.14 -12.14
CA VAL A 92 -12.49 -17.20 -13.07
C VAL A 92 -13.34 -18.25 -12.38
N GLU A 93 -13.03 -18.61 -11.14
CA GLU A 93 -13.80 -19.58 -10.36
C GLU A 93 -15.17 -19.02 -9.98
N THR A 94 -15.22 -17.77 -9.52
CA THR A 94 -16.49 -17.12 -9.14
C THR A 94 -17.39 -16.83 -10.34
N GLU A 95 -16.82 -16.50 -11.50
CA GLU A 95 -17.54 -16.26 -12.75
C GLU A 95 -18.03 -17.55 -13.42
N ASN A 96 -17.60 -18.72 -12.98
CA ASN A 96 -18.02 -19.99 -13.56
C ASN A 96 -19.52 -20.20 -13.32
N ALA A 97 -20.27 -20.43 -14.39
CA ALA A 97 -21.71 -20.67 -14.32
C ALA A 97 -22.11 -21.82 -13.39
N MET A 98 -21.26 -22.85 -13.24
CA MET A 98 -21.48 -23.96 -12.31
C MET A 98 -21.30 -23.58 -10.83
N ASN A 99 -20.73 -22.43 -10.56
CA ASN A 99 -20.55 -21.90 -9.21
C ASN A 99 -21.78 -21.12 -8.70
N TYR A 100 -22.79 -20.89 -9.54
CA TYR A 100 -24.05 -20.21 -9.20
C TYR A 100 -23.89 -18.84 -8.51
N GLY A 101 -22.79 -18.13 -8.78
CA GLY A 101 -22.50 -16.82 -8.18
C GLY A 101 -22.00 -16.88 -6.74
N GLU A 102 -21.53 -18.05 -6.27
CA GLU A 102 -20.94 -18.21 -4.95
C GLU A 102 -19.61 -17.43 -4.84
N GLY A 103 -19.59 -16.39 -4.02
CA GLY A 103 -18.45 -15.46 -3.87
C GLY A 103 -17.46 -15.79 -2.75
N THR A 104 -17.75 -16.79 -1.90
CA THR A 104 -16.92 -17.10 -0.73
C THR A 104 -15.47 -17.44 -1.11
N PHE A 105 -15.27 -18.17 -2.20
CA PHE A 105 -13.92 -18.51 -2.68
C PHE A 105 -13.13 -17.27 -3.08
N PHE A 106 -13.77 -16.30 -3.75
CA PHE A 106 -13.16 -15.01 -4.07
C PHE A 106 -12.78 -14.25 -2.81
N LEU A 107 -13.73 -14.05 -1.91
CA LEU A 107 -13.51 -13.34 -0.64
C LEU A 107 -12.37 -13.97 0.15
N LYS A 108 -12.39 -15.31 0.28
CA LYS A 108 -11.32 -16.04 0.98
C LYS A 108 -9.95 -15.80 0.34
N ALA A 109 -9.85 -15.91 -0.98
CA ALA A 109 -8.59 -15.73 -1.68
C ALA A 109 -8.03 -14.30 -1.50
N ILE A 110 -8.90 -13.27 -1.55
CA ILE A 110 -8.45 -11.89 -1.37
C ILE A 110 -8.11 -11.60 0.11
N LEU A 111 -8.87 -12.14 1.08
CA LEU A 111 -8.53 -12.02 2.50
C LEU A 111 -7.20 -12.69 2.85
N GLU A 112 -6.89 -13.84 2.26
CA GLU A 112 -5.58 -14.47 2.41
C GLU A 112 -4.45 -13.57 1.87
N MET A 113 -4.66 -12.93 0.71
CA MET A 113 -3.69 -11.96 0.17
C MET A 113 -3.55 -10.73 1.07
N LEU A 114 -4.62 -10.29 1.73
CA LEU A 114 -4.56 -9.21 2.71
C LEU A 114 -3.71 -9.60 3.93
N ILE A 115 -3.88 -10.81 4.43
CA ILE A 115 -3.06 -11.33 5.53
C ILE A 115 -1.59 -11.40 5.11
N ASP A 116 -1.31 -11.89 3.91
CA ASP A 116 0.06 -11.92 3.37
C ASP A 116 0.65 -10.50 3.27
N ALA A 117 -0.16 -9.52 2.81
CA ALA A 117 0.25 -8.11 2.74
C ALA A 117 0.60 -7.53 4.11
N GLN A 118 -0.17 -7.86 5.14
CA GLN A 118 0.09 -7.41 6.51
C GLN A 118 1.37 -8.05 7.07
N ASN A 119 1.57 -9.35 6.88
CA ASN A 119 2.76 -10.07 7.32
C ASN A 119 4.04 -9.54 6.65
N ASP A 120 3.99 -9.26 5.35
CA ASP A 120 5.11 -8.69 4.61
C ASP A 120 5.45 -7.27 5.10
N LEU A 121 4.40 -6.47 5.37
CA LEU A 121 4.56 -5.12 5.92
C LEU A 121 5.17 -5.16 7.32
N GLU A 122 4.66 -6.01 8.22
CA GLU A 122 5.18 -6.19 9.57
C GLU A 122 6.66 -6.62 9.53
N THR A 123 6.98 -7.62 8.72
CA THR A 123 8.36 -8.09 8.55
C THR A 123 9.29 -6.97 8.07
N SER A 124 8.84 -6.18 7.09
CA SER A 124 9.60 -5.05 6.56
C SER A 124 9.84 -3.96 7.62
N LEU A 125 8.81 -3.64 8.41
CA LEU A 125 8.90 -2.64 9.49
C LEU A 125 9.83 -3.10 10.61
N ASP A 126 9.75 -4.37 11.01
CA ASP A 126 10.62 -4.95 12.04
C ASP A 126 12.09 -4.92 11.62
N GLN A 127 12.37 -5.25 10.34
CA GLN A 127 13.74 -5.14 9.80
C GLN A 127 14.26 -3.71 9.85
N LYS A 128 13.46 -2.72 9.39
CA LYS A 128 13.85 -1.30 9.40
C LYS A 128 14.01 -0.78 10.83
N HIS A 129 13.14 -1.17 11.74
CA HIS A 129 13.23 -0.81 13.15
C HIS A 129 14.50 -1.37 13.81
N SER A 130 14.83 -2.63 13.52
CA SER A 130 16.08 -3.27 13.99
C SER A 130 17.31 -2.53 13.46
N GLN A 131 17.33 -2.14 12.18
CA GLN A 131 18.42 -1.38 11.57
C GLN A 131 18.59 -0.01 12.23
N LEU A 132 17.48 0.72 12.48
CA LEU A 132 17.55 2.02 13.18
C LEU A 132 18.05 1.88 14.62
N ARG A 133 17.63 0.84 15.33
CA ARG A 133 18.10 0.59 16.70
C ARG A 133 19.60 0.30 16.72
N SER A 134 20.09 -0.55 15.84
CA SER A 134 21.52 -0.85 15.72
C SER A 134 22.33 0.41 15.37
N LEU A 135 21.82 1.26 14.47
CA LEU A 135 22.45 2.53 14.15
C LEU A 135 22.50 3.47 15.37
N GLN A 136 21.42 3.56 16.14
CA GLN A 136 21.37 4.40 17.35
C GLN A 136 22.42 3.96 18.38
N GLU A 137 22.62 2.64 18.54
CA GLU A 137 23.67 2.09 19.40
C GLU A 137 25.07 2.49 18.91
N VAL A 138 25.33 2.37 17.59
CA VAL A 138 26.59 2.79 16.98
C VAL A 138 26.80 4.28 17.17
N LEU A 139 25.82 5.14 16.85
CA LEU A 139 25.94 6.60 16.99
C LEU A 139 26.15 7.04 18.43
N SER A 140 25.59 6.30 19.41
CA SER A 140 25.82 6.58 20.84
C SER A 140 27.25 6.30 21.30
N SER A 141 27.94 5.37 20.62
CA SER A 141 29.33 4.98 20.94
C SER A 141 30.40 5.82 20.23
N VAL A 142 30.02 6.54 19.16
CA VAL A 142 30.95 7.35 18.36
C VAL A 142 31.16 8.73 19.02
N ASN A 143 32.43 9.18 19.03
CA ASN A 143 32.78 10.52 19.54
C ASN A 143 32.42 11.62 18.52
N ARG A 144 31.12 11.91 18.40
CA ARG A 144 30.55 12.99 17.59
C ARG A 144 29.69 13.89 18.48
N ASP A 145 29.49 15.15 18.06
CA ASP A 145 28.59 16.04 18.75
C ASP A 145 27.11 15.62 18.63
N GLU A 146 26.26 16.16 19.48
CA GLU A 146 24.82 15.82 19.50
C GLU A 146 24.15 16.15 18.16
N TYR A 147 24.48 17.29 17.55
CA TYR A 147 23.87 17.70 16.28
C TYR A 147 24.26 16.79 15.13
N GLU A 148 25.50 16.33 15.08
CA GLU A 148 25.96 15.34 14.09
C GLU A 148 25.21 14.03 14.24
N ARG A 149 25.08 13.52 15.47
CA ARG A 149 24.36 12.26 15.73
C ARG A 149 22.90 12.33 15.36
N ASP A 150 22.22 13.42 15.75
CA ASP A 150 20.81 13.63 15.43
C ASP A 150 20.58 13.72 13.91
N LEU A 151 21.44 14.48 13.21
CA LEU A 151 21.32 14.63 11.76
C LEU A 151 21.61 13.32 11.02
N LEU A 152 22.63 12.57 11.45
CA LEU A 152 22.93 11.24 10.89
C LEU A 152 21.78 10.25 11.12
N PHE A 153 21.15 10.30 12.29
CA PHE A 153 19.99 9.44 12.59
C PHE A 153 18.80 9.78 11.70
N LEU A 154 18.50 11.07 11.52
CA LEU A 154 17.43 11.52 10.61
C LEU A 154 17.73 11.19 9.14
N ALA A 155 18.99 11.35 8.71
CA ALA A 155 19.40 10.96 7.36
C ALA A 155 19.24 9.46 7.13
N ALA A 156 19.61 8.63 8.11
CA ALA A 156 19.42 7.19 8.04
C ALA A 156 17.93 6.77 8.01
N GLN A 157 17.07 7.45 8.78
CA GLN A 157 15.62 7.24 8.67
C GLN A 157 15.13 7.54 7.25
N ALA A 158 15.51 8.68 6.68
CA ALA A 158 15.14 9.04 5.33
C ALA A 158 15.63 7.98 4.32
N PHE A 159 16.87 7.56 4.41
CA PHE A 159 17.44 6.51 3.54
C PHE A 159 16.72 5.17 3.68
N LEU A 160 16.39 4.72 4.89
CA LEU A 160 15.72 3.44 5.12
C LEU A 160 14.27 3.42 4.64
N PHE A 161 13.55 4.54 4.75
CA PHE A 161 12.12 4.60 4.41
C PHE A 161 11.85 5.19 3.03
N SER A 162 12.78 5.96 2.48
CA SER A 162 12.61 6.64 1.19
C SER A 162 13.95 6.73 0.43
N PRO A 163 14.58 5.58 0.08
CA PRO A 163 15.94 5.55 -0.48
C PRO A 163 16.08 6.29 -1.81
N ASP A 164 14.98 6.42 -2.57
CA ASP A 164 14.97 7.06 -3.89
C ASP A 164 14.73 8.59 -3.81
N LEU A 165 14.51 9.12 -2.60
CA LEU A 165 14.27 10.55 -2.39
C LEU A 165 15.50 11.23 -1.80
N PRO A 166 15.78 12.49 -2.18
CA PRO A 166 16.85 13.24 -1.56
C PRO A 166 16.57 13.49 -0.07
N PHE A 167 17.62 13.56 0.74
CA PHE A 167 17.49 13.84 2.16
C PHE A 167 16.83 15.22 2.43
N PRO A 168 15.71 15.28 3.14
CA PRO A 168 14.94 16.50 3.31
C PRO A 168 15.51 17.38 4.41
N LEU A 169 16.67 18.03 4.19
CA LEU A 169 17.40 18.80 5.21
C LEU A 169 16.54 19.87 5.89
N LYS A 170 15.60 20.51 5.19
CA LYS A 170 14.68 21.50 5.79
C LYS A 170 13.75 20.87 6.83
N GLU A 171 13.28 19.66 6.55
CA GLU A 171 12.42 18.91 7.48
C GLU A 171 13.24 18.42 8.68
N ALA A 172 14.47 17.96 8.45
CA ALA A 172 15.39 17.57 9.50
C ALA A 172 15.70 18.75 10.46
N VAL A 173 15.97 19.95 9.93
CA VAL A 173 16.14 21.17 10.73
C VAL A 173 14.92 21.44 11.61
N SER A 174 13.72 21.32 11.06
CA SER A 174 12.46 21.49 11.77
C SER A 174 12.29 20.43 12.88
N ALA A 175 12.57 19.16 12.56
CA ALA A 175 12.46 18.04 13.49
C ALA A 175 13.46 18.17 14.67
N MET A 176 14.66 18.67 14.41
CA MET A 176 15.65 18.95 15.45
C MET A 176 15.30 20.17 16.34
N GLY A 177 14.30 20.98 15.95
CA GLY A 177 13.93 22.21 16.66
C GLY A 177 15.05 23.26 16.68
N ARG A 178 15.89 23.30 15.65
CA ARG A 178 17.06 24.16 15.55
C ARG A 178 16.95 25.15 14.38
N SER A 179 17.86 26.13 14.34
CA SER A 179 17.93 27.09 13.25
C SER A 179 18.65 26.48 12.03
N TRP A 180 18.29 26.95 10.83
CA TRP A 180 19.00 26.61 9.59
C TRP A 180 20.49 26.89 9.68
N ASN A 181 20.86 28.07 10.25
CA ASN A 181 22.26 28.50 10.37
C ASN A 181 23.09 27.59 11.31
N THR A 182 22.44 26.86 12.20
CA THR A 182 23.09 25.91 13.11
C THR A 182 23.30 24.56 12.43
N VAL A 183 22.29 24.05 11.72
CA VAL A 183 22.30 22.67 11.17
C VAL A 183 23.02 22.59 9.82
N ARG A 184 22.90 23.61 8.97
CA ARG A 184 23.50 23.61 7.64
C ARG A 184 25.02 23.37 7.63
N PRO A 185 25.85 24.03 8.47
CA PRO A 185 27.30 23.76 8.49
C PRO A 185 27.63 22.32 8.92
N VAL A 186 26.80 21.73 9.79
CA VAL A 186 26.95 20.33 10.21
C VAL A 186 26.63 19.39 9.02
N ALA A 187 25.55 19.66 8.28
CA ALA A 187 25.18 18.89 7.10
C ALA A 187 26.28 18.96 6.02
N GLU A 188 26.79 20.15 5.69
CA GLU A 188 27.87 20.34 4.71
C GLU A 188 29.16 19.58 5.09
N ARG A 189 29.46 19.49 6.38
CA ARG A 189 30.60 18.71 6.88
C ARG A 189 30.36 17.20 6.72
N LEU A 190 29.18 16.70 7.11
CA LEU A 190 28.83 15.28 6.97
C LEU A 190 28.74 14.85 5.50
N GLU A 191 28.27 15.72 4.62
CA GLU A 191 28.28 15.51 3.18
C GLU A 191 29.72 15.42 2.63
N ALA A 192 30.61 16.31 3.06
CA ALA A 192 32.02 16.28 2.69
C ALA A 192 32.74 15.01 3.18
N GLU A 193 32.27 14.41 4.28
CA GLU A 193 32.75 13.12 4.80
C GLU A 193 32.09 11.92 4.08
N GLY A 194 31.10 12.15 3.21
CA GLY A 194 30.36 11.09 2.50
C GLY A 194 29.41 10.28 3.39
N LEU A 195 28.90 10.88 4.45
CA LEU A 195 28.02 10.24 5.44
C LEU A 195 26.52 10.51 5.20
N ILE A 196 26.22 11.56 4.45
CA ILE A 196 24.85 11.90 4.02
C ILE A 196 24.84 12.38 2.58
#